data_e22e264ee917f99b38aa965ab5081e4e
#
_entry.id   e22e264ee917f99b38aa965ab5081e4e
#
_cell.length_a   1.000
_cell.length_b   1.000
_cell.length_c   1.000
_cell.angle_alpha   90.00
_cell.angle_beta   90.00
_cell.angle_gamma   90.00
#
_symmetry.space_group_name_H-M   'P 1'
#
loop_
_entity.id
_entity.type
_entity.pdbx_description
1 polymer ?
#
loop_
_entity_poly.entity_id
_entity_poly.type
_entity_poly.pdbx_seq_one_letter_code
_entity_poly.pdbx_strand_id
1 'polypeptide(L)'
;MKHMRAAVLALTALLVAGTPAWTAEPSAVVVKMSELKWKELGNGVSAAPVSGDMSKGPCRFYLKYPVGMVTPNHHHDADHYVTLVAGDVTLTVEGKTHHLGPGDYFALTQKVPHIAKVEGNEEAVFFIQAEGPWNVVMDK
;
A
#
# COMPACT_ATOMS: atom_id res chain seq x y z
N MET A 1 -61.21 -5.56 46.45
CA MET A 1 -60.17 -4.74 45.83
C MET A 1 -59.07 -5.67 45.33
N LYS A 2 -58.99 -5.89 44.01
CA LYS A 2 -58.01 -6.80 43.37
C LYS A 2 -56.89 -5.95 42.78
N HIS A 3 -55.68 -6.09 43.29
CA HIS A 3 -54.49 -5.43 42.76
C HIS A 3 -53.95 -6.24 41.58
N MET A 4 -54.10 -5.70 40.38
CA MET A 4 -53.46 -6.18 39.18
C MET A 4 -51.99 -5.74 39.16
N ARG A 5 -51.04 -6.67 39.25
CA ARG A 5 -49.61 -6.42 39.06
C ARG A 5 -49.30 -6.55 37.58
N ALA A 6 -48.95 -5.43 36.94
CA ALA A 6 -48.44 -5.45 35.56
C ALA A 6 -46.97 -5.92 35.61
N ALA A 7 -46.70 -7.02 34.89
CA ALA A 7 -45.35 -7.49 34.67
C ALA A 7 -44.77 -6.76 33.45
N VAL A 8 -43.71 -5.98 33.65
CA VAL A 8 -42.94 -5.36 32.59
C VAL A 8 -41.89 -6.36 32.10
N LEU A 9 -42.09 -6.91 30.92
CA LEU A 9 -41.05 -7.69 30.26
C LEU A 9 -40.01 -6.73 29.64
N ALA A 10 -38.81 -6.70 30.22
CA ALA A 10 -37.68 -6.02 29.64
C ALA A 10 -37.06 -6.92 28.55
N LEU A 11 -37.23 -6.50 27.32
CA LEU A 11 -36.61 -7.15 26.14
C LEU A 11 -35.16 -6.65 26.05
N THR A 12 -34.21 -7.43 26.54
CA THR A 12 -32.77 -7.15 26.34
C THR A 12 -32.36 -7.55 24.93
N ALA A 13 -32.20 -6.56 24.07
CA ALA A 13 -31.60 -6.78 22.73
C ALA A 13 -30.10 -7.04 22.90
N LEU A 14 -29.68 -8.27 22.62
CA LEU A 14 -28.28 -8.67 22.57
C LEU A 14 -27.67 -8.13 21.25
N LEU A 15 -26.96 -7.01 21.31
CA LEU A 15 -26.14 -6.53 20.22
C LEU A 15 -24.94 -7.48 20.06
N VAL A 16 -25.04 -8.39 19.09
CA VAL A 16 -23.87 -9.14 18.62
C VAL A 16 -23.03 -8.20 17.79
N ALA A 17 -22.05 -7.57 18.41
CA ALA A 17 -20.99 -6.86 17.69
C ALA A 17 -20.19 -7.90 16.91
N GLY A 18 -20.47 -8.00 15.61
CA GLY A 18 -19.65 -8.79 14.70
C GLY A 18 -18.25 -8.19 14.67
N THR A 19 -17.29 -8.87 15.28
CA THR A 19 -15.88 -8.55 15.09
C THR A 19 -15.56 -8.74 13.61
N PRO A 20 -14.88 -7.78 12.94
CA PRO A 20 -14.44 -8.00 11.57
C PRO A 20 -13.59 -9.27 11.56
N ALA A 21 -13.98 -10.24 10.75
CA ALA A 21 -13.19 -11.44 10.52
C ALA A 21 -11.91 -10.99 9.79
N TRP A 22 -10.84 -10.78 10.54
CA TRP A 22 -9.50 -10.72 9.98
C TRP A 22 -9.26 -12.10 9.38
N THR A 23 -9.23 -12.19 8.05
CA THR A 23 -8.71 -13.37 7.41
C THR A 23 -7.27 -13.52 7.88
N ALA A 24 -7.00 -14.57 8.65
CA ALA A 24 -5.66 -14.81 9.17
C ALA A 24 -4.70 -14.86 7.97
N GLU A 25 -3.69 -13.97 7.98
CA GLU A 25 -2.58 -14.06 7.03
C GLU A 25 -1.97 -15.46 7.15
N PRO A 26 -1.50 -16.06 6.06
CA PRO A 26 -0.86 -17.36 6.12
C PRO A 26 0.31 -17.32 7.10
N SER A 27 0.52 -18.39 7.84
CA SER A 27 1.57 -18.50 8.87
C SER A 27 3.00 -18.31 8.32
N ALA A 28 3.20 -18.50 7.02
CA ALA A 28 4.43 -18.21 6.28
C ALA A 28 4.13 -17.87 4.83
N VAL A 29 4.81 -16.84 4.32
CA VAL A 29 4.82 -16.47 2.90
C VAL A 29 6.28 -16.42 2.46
N VAL A 30 6.63 -17.22 1.46
CA VAL A 30 7.96 -17.23 0.84
C VAL A 30 7.79 -16.98 -0.65
N VAL A 31 8.35 -15.86 -1.13
CA VAL A 31 8.31 -15.49 -2.54
C VAL A 31 9.72 -15.18 -3.01
N LYS A 32 10.19 -15.87 -4.04
CA LYS A 32 11.47 -15.57 -4.66
C LYS A 32 11.28 -14.53 -5.76
N MET A 33 12.26 -13.64 -5.93
CA MET A 33 12.27 -12.64 -7.00
C MET A 33 12.02 -13.26 -8.38
N SER A 34 12.61 -14.42 -8.65
CA SER A 34 12.44 -15.16 -9.92
C SER A 34 11.05 -15.74 -10.14
N GLU A 35 10.23 -15.80 -9.10
CA GLU A 35 8.86 -16.37 -9.12
C GLU A 35 7.78 -15.28 -9.17
N LEU A 36 8.16 -14.00 -9.09
CA LEU A 36 7.24 -12.87 -9.13
C LEU A 36 6.41 -12.87 -10.42
N LYS A 37 5.11 -12.65 -10.26
CA LYS A 37 4.17 -12.54 -11.39
C LYS A 37 3.95 -11.07 -11.71
N TRP A 38 4.75 -10.55 -12.60
CA TRP A 38 4.69 -9.16 -13.03
C TRP A 38 3.47 -8.92 -13.93
N LYS A 39 2.74 -7.87 -13.64
CA LYS A 39 1.64 -7.36 -14.44
C LYS A 39 1.93 -5.91 -14.82
N GLU A 40 1.86 -5.60 -16.10
CA GLU A 40 2.02 -4.24 -16.57
C GLU A 40 0.82 -3.36 -16.18
N LEU A 41 1.12 -2.16 -15.69
CA LEU A 41 0.14 -1.15 -15.27
C LEU A 41 0.03 0.02 -16.26
N GLY A 42 0.84 0.02 -17.31
CA GLY A 42 0.96 1.08 -18.32
C GLY A 42 2.27 1.86 -18.21
N ASN A 43 2.67 2.49 -19.31
CA ASN A 43 3.89 3.30 -19.41
C ASN A 43 5.18 2.57 -18.98
N GLY A 44 5.22 1.25 -19.16
CA GLY A 44 6.36 0.40 -18.75
C GLY A 44 6.45 0.12 -17.27
N VAL A 45 5.52 0.62 -16.46
CA VAL A 45 5.41 0.31 -15.03
C VAL A 45 4.81 -1.07 -14.85
N SER A 46 5.41 -1.88 -13.99
CA SER A 46 4.88 -3.21 -13.65
C SER A 46 4.81 -3.41 -12.15
N ALA A 47 3.82 -4.17 -11.69
CA ALA A 47 3.69 -4.56 -10.30
C ALA A 47 3.57 -6.08 -10.16
N ALA A 48 4.07 -6.61 -9.04
CA ALA A 48 3.96 -8.02 -8.69
C ALA A 48 3.47 -8.15 -7.23
N PRO A 49 2.17 -8.41 -7.01
CA PRO A 49 1.62 -8.58 -5.67
C PRO A 49 2.25 -9.76 -4.94
N VAL A 50 2.53 -9.58 -3.64
CA VAL A 50 3.05 -10.61 -2.72
C VAL A 50 1.98 -11.04 -1.74
N SER A 51 1.26 -10.09 -1.14
CA SER A 51 0.14 -10.36 -0.24
C SER A 51 -0.86 -9.21 -0.24
N GLY A 52 -2.11 -9.52 0.11
CA GLY A 52 -3.21 -8.56 0.05
C GLY A 52 -3.71 -8.31 -1.38
N ASP A 53 -4.68 -7.41 -1.51
CA ASP A 53 -5.27 -7.01 -2.79
C ASP A 53 -5.07 -5.51 -2.99
N MET A 54 -4.21 -5.13 -3.93
CA MET A 54 -3.85 -3.73 -4.23
C MET A 54 -5.07 -2.84 -4.55
N SER A 55 -6.19 -3.42 -4.94
CA SER A 55 -7.40 -2.67 -5.29
C SER A 55 -8.38 -2.47 -4.12
N LYS A 56 -8.19 -3.17 -3.01
CA LYS A 56 -9.21 -3.27 -1.94
C LYS A 56 -8.74 -2.87 -0.56
N GLY A 57 -7.46 -3.05 -0.23
CA GLY A 57 -7.01 -2.85 1.13
C GLY A 57 -5.50 -2.92 1.29
N PRO A 58 -5.02 -3.15 2.52
CA PRO A 58 -3.60 -3.28 2.79
C PRO A 58 -2.94 -4.35 1.93
N CYS A 59 -1.79 -4.02 1.37
CA CYS A 59 -1.11 -4.90 0.41
C CYS A 59 0.41 -4.77 0.49
N ARG A 60 1.09 -5.81 0.03
CA ARG A 60 2.54 -5.83 -0.16
C ARG A 60 2.82 -6.27 -1.58
N PHE A 61 3.68 -5.56 -2.28
CA PHE A 61 3.98 -5.82 -3.68
C PHE A 61 5.34 -5.26 -4.08
N TYR A 62 5.88 -5.78 -5.16
CA TYR A 62 6.98 -5.15 -5.86
C TYR A 62 6.44 -4.24 -6.96
N LEU A 63 7.08 -3.08 -7.12
CA LEU A 63 6.82 -2.14 -8.20
C LEU A 63 8.09 -1.94 -9.00
N LYS A 64 7.97 -1.92 -10.32
CA LYS A 64 9.10 -1.73 -11.23
C LYS A 64 8.85 -0.54 -12.13
N TYR A 65 9.81 0.37 -12.17
CA TYR A 65 9.84 1.51 -13.06
C TYR A 65 10.88 1.33 -14.14
N PRO A 66 10.55 1.67 -15.40
CA PRO A 66 11.51 1.60 -16.50
C PRO A 66 12.63 2.63 -16.35
N VAL A 67 13.73 2.37 -17.07
CA VAL A 67 14.87 3.28 -17.18
C VAL A 67 14.42 4.68 -17.60
N GLY A 68 14.91 5.70 -16.89
CA GLY A 68 14.66 7.11 -17.19
C GLY A 68 13.26 7.61 -16.88
N MET A 69 12.41 6.78 -16.25
CA MET A 69 11.08 7.21 -15.83
C MET A 69 11.15 8.38 -14.86
N VAL A 70 10.30 9.38 -15.07
CA VAL A 70 10.02 10.46 -14.13
C VAL A 70 8.53 10.46 -13.84
N THR A 71 8.13 10.24 -12.61
CA THR A 71 6.72 10.33 -12.24
C THR A 71 6.27 11.80 -12.24
N PRO A 72 5.02 12.09 -12.59
CA PRO A 72 4.46 13.40 -12.27
C PRO A 72 4.44 13.61 -10.74
N ASN A 73 4.25 14.86 -10.30
CA ASN A 73 3.99 15.10 -8.89
C ASN A 73 2.66 14.43 -8.50
N HIS A 74 2.70 13.57 -7.51
CA HIS A 74 1.54 12.77 -7.11
C HIS A 74 1.64 12.34 -5.65
N HIS A 75 0.50 11.91 -5.10
CA HIS A 75 0.44 11.25 -3.81
C HIS A 75 -0.37 9.93 -3.91
N HIS A 76 -0.34 9.17 -2.84
CA HIS A 76 -1.18 8.00 -2.64
C HIS A 76 -2.09 8.23 -1.44
N ASP A 77 -3.32 7.74 -1.48
CA ASP A 77 -4.23 7.89 -0.34
C ASP A 77 -3.82 7.04 0.87
N ALA A 78 -3.19 5.91 0.63
CA ALA A 78 -2.69 5.04 1.67
C ALA A 78 -1.26 5.42 2.10
N ASP A 79 -1.02 5.40 3.40
CA ASP A 79 0.34 5.43 3.94
C ASP A 79 1.11 4.23 3.39
N HIS A 80 2.35 4.46 2.99
CA HIS A 80 3.16 3.39 2.44
C HIS A 80 4.64 3.51 2.80
N TYR A 81 5.26 2.35 2.84
CA TYR A 81 6.63 2.13 3.26
C TYR A 81 7.37 1.43 2.13
N VAL A 82 8.51 1.97 1.74
CA VAL A 82 9.21 1.59 0.51
C VAL A 82 10.67 1.28 0.78
N THR A 83 11.13 0.15 0.26
CA THR A 83 12.56 -0.16 0.16
C THR A 83 12.95 -0.23 -1.30
N LEU A 84 13.99 0.50 -1.71
CA LEU A 84 14.58 0.34 -3.03
C LEU A 84 15.37 -0.97 -3.07
N VAL A 85 15.00 -1.87 -3.96
CA VAL A 85 15.59 -3.21 -4.08
C VAL A 85 16.68 -3.23 -5.16
N ALA A 86 16.47 -2.50 -6.25
CA ALA A 86 17.42 -2.39 -7.36
C ALA A 86 17.27 -1.05 -8.08
N GLY A 87 18.32 -0.64 -8.77
CA GLY A 87 18.39 0.63 -9.51
C GLY A 87 18.76 1.81 -8.60
N ASP A 88 18.80 2.99 -9.21
CA ASP A 88 19.08 4.26 -8.56
C ASP A 88 17.92 5.22 -8.79
N VAL A 89 17.49 5.92 -7.75
CA VAL A 89 16.32 6.79 -7.78
C VAL A 89 16.61 8.12 -7.12
N THR A 90 16.15 9.17 -7.74
CA THR A 90 16.04 10.49 -7.11
C THR A 90 14.60 10.69 -6.66
N LEU A 91 14.38 10.83 -5.34
CA LEU A 91 13.08 11.14 -4.74
C LEU A 91 13.05 12.62 -4.34
N THR A 92 12.08 13.37 -4.88
CA THR A 92 11.82 14.75 -4.47
C THR A 92 10.53 14.77 -3.65
N VAL A 93 10.62 15.21 -2.42
CA VAL A 93 9.53 15.29 -1.45
C VAL A 93 9.72 16.49 -0.53
N GLU A 94 8.66 17.25 -0.26
CA GLU A 94 8.70 18.45 0.59
C GLU A 94 9.79 19.46 0.18
N GLY A 95 10.01 19.62 -1.12
CA GLY A 95 11.02 20.53 -1.69
C GLY A 95 12.47 20.07 -1.52
N LYS A 96 12.71 18.86 -1.04
CA LYS A 96 14.04 18.26 -0.89
C LYS A 96 14.22 17.10 -1.86
N THR A 97 15.44 16.96 -2.34
CA THR A 97 15.85 15.88 -3.25
C THR A 97 16.75 14.90 -2.51
N HIS A 98 16.42 13.62 -2.59
CA HIS A 98 17.14 12.51 -1.99
C HIS A 98 17.59 11.54 -3.07
N HIS A 99 18.87 11.15 -3.06
CA HIS A 99 19.40 10.11 -3.93
C HIS A 99 19.37 8.80 -3.16
N LEU A 100 18.71 7.78 -3.73
CA LEU A 100 18.46 6.49 -3.12
C LEU A 100 19.07 5.38 -3.97
N GLY A 101 19.74 4.45 -3.31
CA GLY A 101 20.27 3.22 -3.88
C GLY A 101 19.66 1.98 -3.26
N PRO A 102 20.05 0.77 -3.73
CA PRO A 102 19.53 -0.49 -3.19
C PRO A 102 19.73 -0.63 -1.68
N GLY A 103 18.65 -0.97 -0.98
CA GLY A 103 18.60 -1.07 0.48
C GLY A 103 18.12 0.20 1.19
N ASP A 104 18.07 1.34 0.51
CA ASP A 104 17.54 2.56 1.10
C ASP A 104 16.02 2.49 1.27
N TYR A 105 15.55 3.16 2.32
CA TYR A 105 14.16 3.12 2.76
C TYR A 105 13.59 4.54 2.86
N PHE A 106 12.32 4.67 2.50
CA PHE A 106 11.53 5.87 2.78
C PHE A 106 10.08 5.51 3.11
N ALA A 107 9.39 6.39 3.81
CA ALA A 107 7.98 6.28 4.07
C ALA A 107 7.28 7.55 3.63
N LEU A 108 6.14 7.41 2.96
CA LEU A 108 5.29 8.50 2.54
C LEU A 108 3.92 8.30 3.17
N THR A 109 3.61 9.16 4.13
CA THR A 109 2.38 9.12 4.92
C THR A 109 1.59 10.40 4.74
N GLN A 110 0.33 10.41 5.14
CA GLN A 110 -0.52 11.60 5.13
C GLN A 110 -0.65 12.27 3.74
N LYS A 111 -0.65 11.45 2.67
CA LYS A 111 -0.84 11.91 1.28
C LYS A 111 0.21 12.93 0.84
N VAL A 112 1.46 12.76 1.23
CA VAL A 112 2.52 13.69 0.88
C VAL A 112 2.86 13.61 -0.62
N PRO A 113 2.83 14.75 -1.36
CA PRO A 113 3.18 14.78 -2.77
C PRO A 113 4.68 14.53 -2.99
N HIS A 114 4.98 13.79 -4.05
CA HIS A 114 6.36 13.43 -4.37
C HIS A 114 6.57 13.15 -5.86
N ILE A 115 7.83 13.20 -6.27
CA ILE A 115 8.29 12.84 -7.60
C ILE A 115 9.41 11.83 -7.45
N ALA A 116 9.35 10.73 -8.19
CA ALA A 116 10.43 9.77 -8.31
C ALA A 116 11.01 9.79 -9.72
N LYS A 117 12.33 9.78 -9.83
CA LYS A 117 13.05 9.70 -11.10
C LYS A 117 14.01 8.53 -11.05
N VAL A 118 13.94 7.66 -12.04
CA VAL A 118 14.89 6.56 -12.23
C VAL A 118 16.15 7.11 -12.91
N GLU A 119 17.26 6.95 -12.24
CA GLU A 119 18.57 7.39 -12.72
C GLU A 119 19.35 6.23 -13.37
N GLY A 120 20.40 6.54 -14.08
CA GLY A 120 21.29 5.52 -14.68
C GLY A 120 20.64 4.72 -15.80
N ASN A 121 21.07 3.47 -15.96
CA ASN A 121 20.74 2.60 -17.11
C ASN A 121 19.98 1.33 -16.68
N GLU A 122 19.56 1.24 -15.42
CA GLU A 122 18.84 0.09 -14.88
C GLU A 122 17.41 0.47 -14.50
N GLU A 123 16.51 -0.49 -14.54
CA GLU A 123 15.16 -0.34 -14.01
C GLU A 123 15.23 -0.19 -12.49
N ALA A 124 14.35 0.60 -11.92
CA ALA A 124 14.21 0.66 -10.46
C ALA A 124 13.16 -0.35 -9.98
N VAL A 125 13.50 -1.12 -8.94
CA VAL A 125 12.60 -2.08 -8.30
C VAL A 125 12.41 -1.69 -6.85
N PHE A 126 11.17 -1.50 -6.45
CA PHE A 126 10.77 -1.15 -5.10
C PHE A 126 10.00 -2.31 -4.48
N PHE A 127 10.20 -2.53 -3.19
CA PHE A 127 9.26 -3.30 -2.37
C PHE A 127 8.42 -2.32 -1.57
N ILE A 128 7.10 -2.44 -1.68
CA ILE A 128 6.14 -1.51 -1.09
C ILE A 128 5.19 -2.28 -0.16
N GLN A 129 5.02 -1.74 1.04
CA GLN A 129 3.92 -2.07 1.93
C GLN A 129 3.00 -0.86 2.02
N ALA A 130 1.74 -1.03 1.63
CA ALA A 130 0.70 -0.01 1.71
C ALA A 130 -0.36 -0.40 2.74
N GLU A 131 -0.82 0.56 3.52
CA GLU A 131 -1.83 0.36 4.58
C GLU A 131 -3.28 0.39 4.06
N GLY A 132 -3.47 0.56 2.77
CA GLY A 132 -4.77 0.60 2.11
C GLY A 132 -4.66 0.29 0.62
N PRO A 133 -5.74 0.50 -0.14
CA PRO A 133 -5.71 0.32 -1.59
C PRO A 133 -4.64 1.20 -2.24
N TRP A 134 -3.95 0.64 -3.24
CA TRP A 134 -2.94 1.37 -3.98
C TRP A 134 -3.59 2.19 -5.10
N ASN A 135 -3.48 3.49 -5.02
CA ASN A 135 -3.93 4.42 -6.05
C ASN A 135 -2.85 5.48 -6.32
N VAL A 136 -3.04 6.26 -7.36
CA VAL A 136 -2.19 7.41 -7.71
C VAL A 136 -3.09 8.61 -7.91
N VAL A 137 -2.86 9.67 -7.18
CA VAL A 137 -3.58 10.94 -7.28
C VAL A 137 -2.61 12.01 -7.75
N MET A 138 -2.90 12.62 -8.90
CA MET A 138 -2.04 13.65 -9.49
C MET A 138 -2.20 14.97 -8.75
N ASP A 139 -1.09 15.56 -8.36
CA ASP A 139 -1.02 16.89 -7.76
C ASP A 139 -0.66 17.96 -8.81
N LYS A 140 -1.18 19.15 -8.63
CA LYS A 140 -0.98 20.29 -9.55
C LYS A 140 0.31 21.02 -9.25
#